data_d4dac6159431c9d41e0e472f3239ea97
#
_entry.id   d4dac6159431c9d41e0e472f3239ea97
#
_cell.length_a   1.000
_cell.length_b   1.000
_cell.length_c   1.000
_cell.angle_alpha   90.00
_cell.angle_beta   90.00
_cell.angle_gamma   90.00
#
_symmetry.space_group_name_H-M   'P 1'
#
loop_
_entity.id
_entity.type
_entity.pdbx_description
1 polymer ?
#
loop_
_entity_poly.entity_id
_entity_poly.type
_entity_poly.pdbx_seq_one_letter_code
_entity_poly.pdbx_strand_id
1 'polypeptide(L)'
;MGEATWEMCSAETLLEQFFAQDDLGKLTVSTGELLGCPLLVLDDTFHVAAHYLPLGFSDALFETAVRRGEISYEAGAIISENAMLTAGWADYVQLADSPYRRRFAPLVSAGVRLGCLICVDTDGHLENIPPQTWELVEHILSKQMFVEASHQDKLFETAEDILMHLLDGGFSSAAHFQLQASGTYLADFHPRAFALIDLETYHSAYMGKQHLKEELEAQIADSHPFLYKGDVFLFLHREGDGDIFSELA
;
A
#
# COMPACT_ATOMS: atom_id res chain seq x y z
N MET A 1 13.36 32.75 -21.32
CA MET A 1 12.25 33.33 -20.53
C MET A 1 10.99 32.45 -20.55
N GLY A 2 10.92 31.40 -21.37
CA GLY A 2 9.77 30.48 -21.43
C GLY A 2 9.79 29.32 -20.42
N GLU A 3 10.95 28.79 -20.08
CA GLU A 3 11.08 27.60 -19.22
C GLU A 3 10.69 27.84 -17.76
N ALA A 4 11.20 28.91 -17.15
CA ALA A 4 10.88 29.25 -15.76
C ALA A 4 9.40 29.60 -15.53
N THR A 5 8.72 30.10 -16.56
CA THR A 5 7.29 30.43 -16.47
C THR A 5 6.40 29.19 -16.58
N TRP A 6 6.84 28.19 -17.35
CA TRP A 6 6.14 26.89 -17.48
C TRP A 6 6.24 26.08 -16.17
N GLU A 7 7.43 26.01 -15.57
CA GLU A 7 7.68 25.32 -14.31
C GLU A 7 6.83 25.85 -13.14
N MET A 8 6.76 27.17 -12.99
CA MET A 8 6.03 27.79 -11.89
C MET A 8 4.52 27.63 -12.02
N CYS A 9 3.98 27.82 -13.22
CA CYS A 9 2.53 27.65 -13.47
C CYS A 9 2.10 26.19 -13.31
N SER A 10 2.94 25.23 -13.69
CA SER A 10 2.68 23.81 -13.57
C SER A 10 2.71 23.32 -12.12
N ALA A 11 3.67 23.80 -11.33
CA ALA A 11 3.80 23.44 -9.91
C ALA A 11 2.62 24.01 -9.08
N GLU A 12 2.23 25.27 -9.32
CA GLU A 12 1.07 25.87 -8.67
C GLU A 12 -0.20 25.09 -9.00
N THR A 13 -0.42 24.75 -10.24
CA THR A 13 -1.61 23.98 -10.69
C THR A 13 -1.68 22.61 -10.02
N LEU A 14 -0.55 21.88 -9.93
CA LEU A 14 -0.50 20.58 -9.23
C LEU A 14 -0.81 20.70 -7.75
N LEU A 15 -0.26 21.70 -7.09
CA LEU A 15 -0.52 21.96 -5.68
C LEU A 15 -1.98 22.37 -5.43
N GLU A 16 -2.54 23.23 -6.27
CA GLU A 16 -3.96 23.59 -6.19
C GLU A 16 -4.87 22.38 -6.37
N GLN A 17 -4.57 21.51 -7.34
CA GLN A 17 -5.31 20.27 -7.55
C GLN A 17 -5.21 19.32 -6.36
N PHE A 18 -4.03 19.17 -5.79
CA PHE A 18 -3.81 18.35 -4.61
C PHE A 18 -4.60 18.86 -3.40
N PHE A 19 -4.63 20.17 -3.17
CA PHE A 19 -5.40 20.75 -2.05
C PHE A 19 -6.90 20.81 -2.32
N ALA A 20 -7.32 20.78 -3.58
CA ALA A 20 -8.73 20.82 -3.95
C ALA A 20 -9.41 19.44 -4.01
N GLN A 21 -8.63 18.35 -4.03
CA GLN A 21 -9.14 17.02 -4.30
C GLN A 21 -8.52 15.99 -3.35
N ASP A 22 -9.38 15.21 -2.69
CA ASP A 22 -8.99 14.03 -1.89
C ASP A 22 -9.22 12.74 -2.69
N ASP A 23 -8.80 12.71 -3.97
CA ASP A 23 -9.08 11.61 -4.90
C ASP A 23 -7.87 11.37 -5.80
N LEU A 24 -7.22 10.20 -5.61
CA LEU A 24 -6.04 9.79 -6.38
C LEU A 24 -6.32 9.71 -7.88
N GLY A 25 -7.50 9.22 -8.27
CA GLY A 25 -7.88 9.08 -9.67
C GLY A 25 -7.92 10.43 -10.38
N LYS A 26 -8.58 11.43 -9.78
CA LYS A 26 -8.65 12.79 -10.35
C LYS A 26 -7.28 13.46 -10.38
N LEU A 27 -6.49 13.30 -9.30
CA LEU A 27 -5.14 13.83 -9.24
C LEU A 27 -4.24 13.21 -10.32
N THR A 28 -4.37 11.90 -10.57
CA THR A 28 -3.64 11.20 -11.63
C THR A 28 -4.03 11.72 -13.02
N VAL A 29 -5.32 11.96 -13.26
CA VAL A 29 -5.79 12.57 -14.52
C VAL A 29 -5.18 13.96 -14.72
N SER A 30 -5.30 14.85 -13.73
CA SER A 30 -4.72 16.20 -13.80
C SER A 30 -3.20 16.18 -14.01
N THR A 31 -2.51 15.24 -13.34
CA THR A 31 -1.06 15.04 -13.50
C THR A 31 -0.73 14.58 -14.91
N GLY A 32 -1.48 13.63 -15.48
CA GLY A 32 -1.28 13.13 -16.83
C GLY A 32 -1.54 14.18 -17.90
N GLU A 33 -2.58 15.00 -17.73
CA GLU A 33 -2.86 16.14 -18.60
C GLU A 33 -1.72 17.17 -18.58
N LEU A 34 -1.21 17.47 -17.40
CA LEU A 34 -0.11 18.41 -17.21
C LEU A 34 1.19 17.88 -17.84
N LEU A 35 1.53 16.63 -17.60
CA LEU A 35 2.74 16.00 -18.15
C LEU A 35 2.60 15.65 -19.64
N GLY A 36 1.38 15.63 -20.17
CA GLY A 36 1.10 15.26 -21.55
C GLY A 36 1.39 13.80 -21.89
N CYS A 37 1.33 12.90 -20.92
CA CYS A 37 1.67 11.48 -21.12
C CYS A 37 0.70 10.54 -20.41
N PRO A 38 0.50 9.30 -20.92
CA PRO A 38 -0.26 8.28 -20.22
C PRO A 38 0.40 7.91 -18.89
N LEU A 39 -0.40 7.77 -17.82
CA LEU A 39 0.06 7.44 -16.48
C LEU A 39 -0.63 6.20 -15.91
N LEU A 40 0.12 5.38 -15.19
CA LEU A 40 -0.39 4.38 -14.25
C LEU A 40 0.21 4.64 -12.86
N VAL A 41 -0.64 4.64 -11.86
CA VAL A 41 -0.25 4.57 -10.45
C VAL A 41 -0.57 3.17 -9.97
N LEU A 42 0.45 2.45 -9.54
CA LEU A 42 0.34 1.10 -8.99
C LEU A 42 0.49 1.15 -7.48
N ASP A 43 -0.21 0.27 -6.77
CA ASP A 43 0.05 -0.01 -5.36
C ASP A 43 1.31 -0.90 -5.17
N ASP A 44 1.63 -1.24 -3.93
CA ASP A 44 2.77 -2.09 -3.56
C ASP A 44 2.62 -3.57 -3.99
N THR A 45 1.41 -3.96 -4.37
CA THR A 45 1.06 -5.29 -4.90
C THR A 45 0.90 -5.32 -6.43
N PHE A 46 1.24 -4.20 -7.09
CA PHE A 46 1.18 -4.01 -8.55
C PHE A 46 -0.23 -3.94 -9.16
N HIS A 47 -1.26 -3.70 -8.34
CA HIS A 47 -2.58 -3.35 -8.85
C HIS A 47 -2.63 -1.89 -9.29
N VAL A 48 -3.48 -1.62 -10.29
CA VAL A 48 -3.69 -0.26 -10.80
C VAL A 48 -4.60 0.50 -9.84
N ALA A 49 -4.01 1.37 -9.03
CA ALA A 49 -4.74 2.25 -8.11
C ALA A 49 -5.41 3.42 -8.86
N ALA A 50 -4.71 3.98 -9.86
CA ALA A 50 -5.25 5.05 -10.71
C ALA A 50 -4.55 5.06 -12.08
N HIS A 51 -5.19 5.68 -13.07
CA HIS A 51 -4.60 5.83 -14.40
C HIS A 51 -5.11 7.06 -15.13
N TYR A 52 -4.33 7.52 -16.11
CA TYR A 52 -4.73 8.49 -17.12
C TYR A 52 -4.42 7.97 -18.52
N LEU A 53 -5.42 7.97 -19.36
CA LEU A 53 -5.33 7.52 -20.75
C LEU A 53 -5.76 8.66 -21.69
N PRO A 54 -4.83 9.36 -22.37
CA PRO A 54 -5.17 10.42 -23.28
C PRO A 54 -5.87 9.88 -24.55
N LEU A 55 -6.73 10.70 -25.13
CA LEU A 55 -7.43 10.34 -26.36
C LEU A 55 -6.45 10.05 -27.51
N GLY A 56 -6.66 8.92 -28.18
CA GLY A 56 -5.85 8.51 -29.34
C GLY A 56 -4.56 7.76 -28.98
N PHE A 57 -4.23 7.59 -27.69
CA PHE A 57 -3.16 6.71 -27.29
C PHE A 57 -3.62 5.24 -27.32
N SER A 58 -2.78 4.38 -27.86
CA SER A 58 -3.00 2.93 -27.84
C SER A 58 -1.69 2.20 -27.57
N ASP A 59 -1.70 1.39 -26.51
CA ASP A 59 -0.61 0.49 -26.14
C ASP A 59 -1.21 -0.75 -25.47
N ALA A 60 -0.95 -1.91 -26.04
CA ALA A 60 -1.58 -3.16 -25.60
C ALA A 60 -1.24 -3.53 -24.15
N LEU A 61 -0.03 -3.21 -23.68
CA LEU A 61 0.39 -3.48 -22.30
C LEU A 61 -0.35 -2.57 -21.33
N PHE A 62 -0.44 -1.27 -21.66
CA PHE A 62 -1.14 -0.29 -20.86
C PHE A 62 -2.65 -0.60 -20.76
N GLU A 63 -3.30 -0.80 -21.90
CA GLU A 63 -4.73 -1.13 -21.96
C GLU A 63 -5.06 -2.43 -21.23
N THR A 64 -4.16 -3.41 -21.30
CA THR A 64 -4.33 -4.67 -20.58
C THR A 64 -4.19 -4.48 -19.09
N ALA A 65 -3.22 -3.69 -18.64
CA ALA A 65 -3.05 -3.36 -17.21
C ALA A 65 -4.30 -2.66 -16.65
N VAL A 66 -4.81 -1.64 -17.35
CA VAL A 66 -6.03 -0.94 -16.93
C VAL A 66 -7.25 -1.88 -16.89
N ARG A 67 -7.42 -2.72 -17.93
CA ARG A 67 -8.57 -3.64 -17.99
C ARG A 67 -8.52 -4.75 -16.94
N ARG A 68 -7.32 -5.25 -16.59
CA ARG A 68 -7.14 -6.30 -15.58
C ARG A 68 -7.10 -5.76 -14.15
N GLY A 69 -6.79 -4.46 -14.01
CA GLY A 69 -6.53 -3.85 -12.72
C GLY A 69 -5.14 -4.18 -12.15
N GLU A 70 -4.27 -4.80 -12.96
CA GLU A 70 -2.92 -5.21 -12.56
C GLU A 70 -1.97 -5.25 -13.77
N ILE A 71 -0.67 -5.09 -13.54
CA ILE A 71 0.34 -5.24 -14.58
C ILE A 71 0.68 -6.71 -14.80
N SER A 72 1.36 -7.02 -15.95
CA SER A 72 1.82 -8.37 -16.21
C SER A 72 2.92 -8.80 -15.23
N TYR A 73 3.04 -10.12 -15.01
CA TYR A 73 4.10 -10.68 -14.17
C TYR A 73 5.50 -10.23 -14.61
N GLU A 74 5.74 -10.19 -15.93
CA GLU A 74 7.02 -9.76 -16.49
C GLU A 74 7.32 -8.28 -16.16
N ALA A 75 6.32 -7.42 -16.25
CA ALA A 75 6.48 -6.00 -15.88
C ALA A 75 6.72 -5.85 -14.37
N GLY A 76 6.02 -6.63 -13.54
CA GLY A 76 6.25 -6.69 -12.10
C GLY A 76 7.66 -7.18 -11.74
N ALA A 77 8.16 -8.22 -12.42
CA ALA A 77 9.51 -8.72 -12.24
C ALA A 77 10.56 -7.64 -12.58
N ILE A 78 10.39 -6.91 -13.70
CA ILE A 78 11.28 -5.81 -14.07
C ILE A 78 11.33 -4.74 -12.97
N ILE A 79 10.17 -4.36 -12.40
CA ILE A 79 10.12 -3.37 -11.32
C ILE A 79 10.83 -3.89 -10.06
N SER A 80 10.63 -5.15 -9.73
CA SER A 80 11.19 -5.77 -8.51
C SER A 80 12.69 -6.02 -8.60
N GLU A 81 13.20 -6.34 -9.78
CA GLU A 81 14.60 -6.69 -10.01
C GLU A 81 15.47 -5.48 -10.40
N ASN A 82 14.86 -4.35 -10.77
CA ASN A 82 15.58 -3.15 -11.17
C ASN A 82 16.27 -2.51 -9.95
N ALA A 83 17.61 -2.48 -9.99
CA ALA A 83 18.42 -1.96 -8.90
C ALA A 83 18.17 -0.48 -8.58
N MET A 84 17.85 0.35 -9.57
CA MET A 84 17.55 1.77 -9.37
C MET A 84 16.22 1.93 -8.63
N LEU A 85 15.17 1.23 -9.09
CA LEU A 85 13.84 1.27 -8.46
C LEU A 85 13.88 0.69 -7.04
N THR A 86 14.67 -0.36 -6.82
CA THR A 86 14.86 -0.95 -5.48
C THR A 86 15.61 0.01 -4.55
N ALA A 87 16.54 0.79 -5.08
CA ALA A 87 17.26 1.83 -4.34
C ALA A 87 16.44 3.11 -4.10
N GLY A 88 15.21 3.17 -4.61
CA GLY A 88 14.33 4.33 -4.45
C GLY A 88 14.47 5.40 -5.53
N TRP A 89 15.15 5.10 -6.66
CA TRP A 89 15.36 6.02 -7.76
C TRP A 89 14.47 5.69 -8.95
N ALA A 90 14.08 6.70 -9.70
CA ALA A 90 13.38 6.50 -10.96
C ALA A 90 14.33 5.97 -12.04
N ASP A 91 13.79 5.17 -12.96
CA ASP A 91 14.52 4.63 -14.09
C ASP A 91 13.64 4.57 -15.36
N TYR A 92 14.31 4.57 -16.52
CA TYR A 92 13.67 4.44 -17.81
C TYR A 92 13.87 3.03 -18.38
N VAL A 93 12.77 2.34 -18.61
CA VAL A 93 12.76 0.96 -19.08
C VAL A 93 12.03 0.85 -20.42
N GLN A 94 12.61 0.09 -21.35
CA GLN A 94 11.97 -0.34 -22.57
C GLN A 94 11.44 -1.76 -22.41
N LEU A 95 10.12 -1.96 -22.51
CA LEU A 95 9.51 -3.27 -22.51
C LEU A 95 9.52 -3.88 -23.90
N ALA A 96 9.75 -5.21 -24.01
CA ALA A 96 9.92 -5.87 -25.30
C ALA A 96 8.70 -5.77 -26.23
N ASP A 97 7.51 -5.79 -25.64
CA ASP A 97 6.23 -5.82 -26.37
C ASP A 97 5.57 -4.45 -26.54
N SER A 98 6.33 -3.35 -26.33
CA SER A 98 5.83 -2.00 -26.52
C SER A 98 6.82 -1.14 -27.29
N PRO A 99 6.34 -0.27 -28.19
CA PRO A 99 7.20 0.69 -28.88
C PRO A 99 7.66 1.84 -27.99
N TYR A 100 7.02 1.99 -26.81
CA TYR A 100 7.23 3.14 -25.94
C TYR A 100 8.19 2.83 -24.80
N ARG A 101 9.11 3.74 -24.54
CA ARG A 101 9.91 3.77 -23.33
C ARG A 101 9.05 4.24 -22.15
N ARG A 102 9.31 3.76 -20.98
CA ARG A 102 8.55 4.10 -19.77
C ARG A 102 9.48 4.60 -18.69
N ARG A 103 9.06 5.64 -18.01
CA ARG A 103 9.67 6.07 -16.76
C ARG A 103 8.94 5.41 -15.61
N PHE A 104 9.66 4.66 -14.82
CA PHE A 104 9.20 4.06 -13.57
C PHE A 104 9.76 4.89 -12.41
N ALA A 105 8.92 5.20 -11.42
CA ALA A 105 9.35 5.89 -10.23
C ALA A 105 8.69 5.29 -9.00
N PRO A 106 9.46 4.92 -7.96
CA PRO A 106 8.88 4.45 -6.71
C PRO A 106 8.14 5.59 -6.01
N LEU A 107 6.93 5.31 -5.53
CA LEU A 107 6.14 6.23 -4.73
C LEU A 107 6.36 5.91 -3.25
N VAL A 108 7.01 6.84 -2.54
CA VAL A 108 7.43 6.67 -1.15
C VAL A 108 6.90 7.79 -0.29
N SER A 109 6.26 7.48 0.83
CA SER A 109 5.83 8.46 1.83
C SER A 109 6.19 7.96 3.24
N ALA A 110 6.69 8.84 4.08
CA ALA A 110 7.15 8.51 5.45
C ALA A 110 8.13 7.32 5.53
N GLY A 111 8.97 7.13 4.49
CA GLY A 111 9.91 6.01 4.41
C GLY A 111 9.31 4.68 3.99
N VAL A 112 8.01 4.63 3.71
CA VAL A 112 7.30 3.43 3.25
C VAL A 112 7.06 3.54 1.74
N ARG A 113 7.40 2.47 1.00
CA ARG A 113 7.06 2.36 -0.41
C ARG A 113 5.58 2.00 -0.53
N LEU A 114 4.81 2.89 -1.15
CA LEU A 114 3.37 2.74 -1.34
C LEU A 114 3.02 2.15 -2.70
N GLY A 115 3.96 2.24 -3.65
CA GLY A 115 3.70 1.76 -4.98
C GLY A 115 4.71 2.25 -6.02
N CYS A 116 4.26 2.37 -7.26
CA CYS A 116 5.07 2.79 -8.40
C CYS A 116 4.27 3.66 -9.36
N LEU A 117 4.86 4.77 -9.80
CA LEU A 117 4.37 5.57 -10.92
C LEU A 117 5.00 5.07 -12.22
N ILE A 118 4.19 4.85 -13.24
CA ILE A 118 4.64 4.54 -14.60
C ILE A 118 4.14 5.62 -15.56
N CYS A 119 5.07 6.30 -16.22
CA CYS A 119 4.78 7.28 -17.27
C CYS A 119 5.23 6.73 -18.61
N VAL A 120 4.37 6.77 -19.62
CA VAL A 120 4.69 6.29 -20.98
C VAL A 120 5.19 7.44 -21.83
N ASP A 121 6.40 7.32 -22.34
CA ASP A 121 7.03 8.32 -23.18
C ASP A 121 6.61 8.12 -24.64
N THR A 122 5.64 8.92 -25.09
CA THR A 122 5.02 8.78 -26.40
C THR A 122 5.79 9.48 -27.53
N ASP A 123 6.58 10.50 -27.21
CA ASP A 123 7.27 11.39 -28.16
C ASP A 123 8.68 11.79 -27.75
N GLY A 124 9.22 11.21 -26.68
CA GLY A 124 10.57 11.49 -26.19
C GLY A 124 10.70 12.75 -25.34
N HIS A 125 9.57 13.33 -24.87
CA HIS A 125 9.63 14.59 -24.12
C HIS A 125 9.87 14.40 -22.62
N LEU A 126 9.63 13.20 -22.05
CA LEU A 126 9.73 12.98 -20.60
C LEU A 126 11.13 13.25 -20.03
N GLU A 127 12.19 13.03 -20.82
CA GLU A 127 13.56 13.36 -20.42
C GLU A 127 13.82 14.88 -20.32
N ASN A 128 12.99 15.69 -20.93
CA ASN A 128 13.10 17.16 -20.91
C ASN A 128 12.32 17.79 -19.74
N ILE A 129 11.54 17.00 -19.00
CA ILE A 129 10.82 17.48 -17.82
C ILE A 129 11.82 17.68 -16.69
N PRO A 130 11.83 18.88 -16.06
CA PRO A 130 12.77 19.19 -15.00
C PRO A 130 12.69 18.19 -13.82
N PRO A 131 13.84 17.85 -13.19
CA PRO A 131 13.86 16.97 -12.03
C PRO A 131 12.93 17.44 -10.89
N GLN A 132 12.86 18.74 -10.65
CA GLN A 132 12.00 19.33 -9.61
C GLN A 132 10.50 19.07 -9.86
N THR A 133 10.08 19.05 -11.14
CA THR A 133 8.70 18.70 -11.50
C THR A 133 8.42 17.23 -11.20
N TRP A 134 9.38 16.34 -11.50
CA TRP A 134 9.25 14.93 -11.15
C TRP A 134 9.18 14.71 -9.64
N GLU A 135 10.06 15.35 -8.88
CA GLU A 135 10.05 15.28 -7.41
C GLU A 135 8.70 15.74 -6.84
N LEU A 136 8.12 16.81 -7.37
CA LEU A 136 6.83 17.31 -6.95
C LEU A 136 5.70 16.32 -7.29
N VAL A 137 5.66 15.80 -8.51
CA VAL A 137 4.68 14.80 -8.95
C VAL A 137 4.72 13.56 -8.08
N GLU A 138 5.92 12.99 -7.89
CA GLU A 138 6.13 11.81 -7.07
C GLU A 138 5.71 12.06 -5.61
N HIS A 139 6.07 13.22 -5.07
CA HIS A 139 5.71 13.59 -3.70
C HIS A 139 4.20 13.75 -3.52
N ILE A 140 3.52 14.44 -4.44
CA ILE A 140 2.08 14.67 -4.39
C ILE A 140 1.30 13.35 -4.50
N LEU A 141 1.64 12.52 -5.49
CA LEU A 141 1.00 11.22 -5.67
C LEU A 141 1.25 10.28 -4.50
N SER A 142 2.50 10.22 -4.00
CA SER A 142 2.83 9.44 -2.80
C SER A 142 2.05 9.91 -1.58
N LYS A 143 1.92 11.23 -1.42
CA LYS A 143 1.16 11.81 -0.29
C LYS A 143 -0.33 11.48 -0.40
N GLN A 144 -0.91 11.57 -1.60
CA GLN A 144 -2.32 11.23 -1.81
C GLN A 144 -2.57 9.74 -1.57
N MET A 145 -1.71 8.85 -2.08
CA MET A 145 -1.80 7.42 -1.79
C MET A 145 -1.73 7.14 -0.27
N PHE A 146 -0.83 7.83 0.43
CA PHE A 146 -0.71 7.71 1.88
C PHE A 146 -1.99 8.19 2.60
N VAL A 147 -2.56 9.30 2.16
CA VAL A 147 -3.83 9.82 2.72
C VAL A 147 -4.97 8.84 2.47
N GLU A 148 -5.11 8.32 1.24
CA GLU A 148 -6.14 7.34 0.92
C GLU A 148 -5.95 6.01 1.67
N ALA A 149 -4.72 5.51 1.76
CA ALA A 149 -4.41 4.33 2.56
C ALA A 149 -4.71 4.57 4.06
N SER A 150 -4.52 5.80 4.54
CA SER A 150 -4.87 6.19 5.91
C SER A 150 -6.37 6.43 6.11
N HIS A 151 -7.09 6.84 5.06
CA HIS A 151 -8.55 7.03 5.07
C HIS A 151 -9.32 5.77 4.65
N GLN A 152 -8.69 4.85 3.93
CA GLN A 152 -9.21 3.51 3.75
C GLN A 152 -9.04 2.73 5.07
N ASP A 153 -9.60 3.26 6.16
CA ASP A 153 -9.84 2.57 7.44
C ASP A 153 -10.60 1.24 7.28
N LYS A 154 -10.72 0.76 6.06
CA LYS A 154 -11.26 -0.53 5.66
C LYS A 154 -10.20 -1.55 5.25
N LEU A 155 -8.92 -1.24 5.32
CA LEU A 155 -7.87 -2.25 5.18
C LEU A 155 -7.93 -3.29 6.30
N PHE A 156 -8.49 -2.88 7.43
CA PHE A 156 -8.74 -3.76 8.55
C PHE A 156 -10.25 -3.80 8.81
N GLU A 157 -10.93 -4.80 8.28
CA GLU A 157 -12.36 -5.01 8.55
C GLU A 157 -12.58 -5.42 10.01
N THR A 158 -11.52 -5.95 10.64
CA THR A 158 -11.55 -6.43 12.02
C THR A 158 -10.33 -5.99 12.81
N ALA A 159 -10.44 -5.97 14.15
CA ALA A 159 -9.29 -5.76 15.02
C ALA A 159 -8.22 -6.86 14.85
N GLU A 160 -8.63 -8.05 14.40
CA GLU A 160 -7.73 -9.18 14.10
C GLU A 160 -6.81 -8.87 12.94
N ASP A 161 -7.31 -8.20 11.88
CA ASP A 161 -6.49 -7.79 10.75
C ASP A 161 -5.39 -6.81 11.19
N ILE A 162 -5.72 -5.87 12.11
CA ILE A 162 -4.75 -4.95 12.70
C ILE A 162 -3.68 -5.73 13.47
N LEU A 163 -4.08 -6.74 14.26
CA LEU A 163 -3.14 -7.58 15.00
C LEU A 163 -2.26 -8.43 14.08
N MET A 164 -2.83 -9.00 13.01
CA MET A 164 -2.05 -9.74 12.01
C MET A 164 -1.02 -8.84 11.36
N HIS A 165 -1.42 -7.63 10.96
CA HIS A 165 -0.51 -6.65 10.37
C HIS A 165 0.59 -6.20 11.35
N LEU A 166 0.27 -6.08 12.64
CA LEU A 166 1.26 -5.79 13.69
C LEU A 166 2.31 -6.90 13.80
N LEU A 167 1.87 -8.16 13.81
CA LEU A 167 2.77 -9.32 13.90
C LEU A 167 3.65 -9.49 12.65
N ASP A 168 3.16 -9.08 11.49
CA ASP A 168 3.95 -9.06 10.25
C ASP A 168 4.93 -7.88 10.18
N GLY A 169 4.95 -7.01 11.19
CA GLY A 169 5.82 -5.84 11.24
C GLY A 169 5.39 -4.74 10.25
N GLY A 170 4.13 -4.74 9.83
CA GLY A 170 3.62 -3.85 8.78
C GLY A 170 3.42 -2.40 9.22
N PHE A 171 3.42 -2.11 10.53
CA PHE A 171 3.31 -0.73 11.01
C PHE A 171 4.66 -0.03 11.02
N SER A 172 4.73 1.12 10.34
CA SER A 172 5.93 1.95 10.28
C SER A 172 6.24 2.67 11.59
N SER A 173 5.25 2.84 12.48
CA SER A 173 5.39 3.52 13.76
C SER A 173 4.27 3.17 14.74
N ALA A 174 4.52 3.40 16.03
CA ALA A 174 3.50 3.26 17.07
C ALA A 174 2.30 4.20 16.83
N ALA A 175 2.55 5.42 16.32
CA ALA A 175 1.49 6.37 16.00
C ALA A 175 0.58 5.85 14.86
N HIS A 176 1.16 5.19 13.85
CA HIS A 176 0.39 4.56 12.77
C HIS A 176 -0.49 3.43 13.32
N PHE A 177 0.06 2.55 14.16
CA PHE A 177 -0.73 1.52 14.84
C PHE A 177 -1.87 2.12 15.65
N GLN A 178 -1.61 3.14 16.50
CA GLN A 178 -2.63 3.79 17.32
C GLN A 178 -3.74 4.43 16.48
N LEU A 179 -3.40 5.01 15.34
CA LEU A 179 -4.39 5.58 14.43
C LEU A 179 -5.34 4.51 13.89
N GLN A 180 -4.80 3.37 13.44
CA GLN A 180 -5.60 2.25 12.93
C GLN A 180 -6.39 1.55 14.04
N ALA A 181 -5.83 1.45 15.23
CA ALA A 181 -6.47 0.88 16.41
C ALA A 181 -7.59 1.76 16.99
N SER A 182 -7.61 3.06 16.65
CA SER A 182 -8.62 4.00 17.16
C SER A 182 -10.03 3.56 16.73
N GLY A 183 -10.95 3.45 17.67
CA GLY A 183 -12.32 2.96 17.43
C GLY A 183 -12.49 1.45 17.56
N THR A 184 -11.43 0.71 17.86
CA THR A 184 -11.47 -0.70 18.25
C THR A 184 -11.05 -0.87 19.72
N TYR A 185 -11.21 -2.09 20.26
CA TYR A 185 -10.69 -2.39 21.61
C TYR A 185 -9.16 -2.27 21.70
N LEU A 186 -8.45 -2.24 20.57
CA LEU A 186 -7.00 -2.08 20.51
C LEU A 186 -6.52 -0.66 20.84
N ALA A 187 -7.39 0.33 20.88
CA ALA A 187 -7.03 1.70 21.24
C ALA A 187 -6.38 1.79 22.64
N ASP A 188 -6.91 1.01 23.59
CA ASP A 188 -6.41 0.92 24.96
C ASP A 188 -5.71 -0.43 25.22
N PHE A 189 -5.20 -1.06 24.17
CA PHE A 189 -4.66 -2.40 24.23
C PHE A 189 -3.22 -2.39 24.75
N HIS A 190 -3.03 -2.95 25.93
CA HIS A 190 -1.74 -3.12 26.59
C HIS A 190 -1.53 -4.59 26.96
N PRO A 191 -1.23 -5.46 25.99
CA PRO A 191 -1.03 -6.88 26.26
C PRO A 191 0.20 -7.07 27.17
N ARG A 192 0.03 -7.86 28.24
CA ARG A 192 1.13 -8.20 29.15
C ARG A 192 1.79 -9.52 28.81
N ALA A 193 1.05 -10.38 28.13
CA ALA A 193 1.53 -11.68 27.70
C ALA A 193 0.85 -12.09 26.39
N PHE A 194 1.45 -13.03 25.71
CA PHE A 194 0.85 -13.69 24.57
C PHE A 194 1.14 -15.19 24.63
N ALA A 195 0.28 -15.99 23.99
CA ALA A 195 0.50 -17.39 23.75
C ALA A 195 0.30 -17.70 22.27
N LEU A 196 1.13 -18.60 21.75
CA LEU A 196 0.97 -19.18 20.42
C LEU A 196 0.58 -20.65 20.60
N ILE A 197 -0.57 -21.03 20.10
CA ILE A 197 -1.07 -22.39 20.11
C ILE A 197 -0.78 -22.99 18.74
N ASP A 198 0.24 -23.84 18.68
CA ASP A 198 0.62 -24.59 17.48
C ASP A 198 -0.44 -25.65 17.17
N LEU A 199 -1.07 -25.51 16.02
CA LEU A 199 -2.11 -26.42 15.54
C LEU A 199 -1.59 -27.53 14.64
N GLU A 200 -0.30 -27.66 14.36
CA GLU A 200 0.24 -28.74 13.53
C GLU A 200 -0.04 -30.13 14.15
N THR A 201 -0.01 -30.20 15.47
CA THR A 201 -0.30 -31.43 16.23
C THR A 201 -1.77 -31.58 16.60
N TYR A 202 -2.60 -30.58 16.34
CA TYR A 202 -4.02 -30.57 16.66
C TYR A 202 -4.83 -31.32 15.59
N HIS A 203 -4.92 -32.63 15.75
CA HIS A 203 -5.70 -33.51 14.90
C HIS A 203 -7.16 -33.63 15.39
N SER A 204 -7.93 -32.56 15.41
CA SER A 204 -9.35 -32.67 15.65
C SER A 204 -10.10 -32.86 14.34
N ALA A 205 -10.62 -34.06 14.13
CA ALA A 205 -11.54 -34.35 13.03
C ALA A 205 -12.91 -33.65 13.19
N TYR A 206 -13.16 -33.04 14.35
CA TYR A 206 -14.50 -32.58 14.75
C TYR A 206 -14.60 -31.08 15.07
N MET A 207 -13.48 -30.37 15.25
CA MET A 207 -13.51 -28.94 15.53
C MET A 207 -12.66 -28.16 14.52
N GLY A 208 -13.28 -27.24 13.81
CA GLY A 208 -12.56 -26.30 12.98
C GLY A 208 -11.75 -25.31 13.84
N LYS A 209 -10.69 -24.72 13.26
CA LYS A 209 -9.85 -23.71 13.93
C LYS A 209 -10.67 -22.52 14.45
N GLN A 210 -11.74 -22.16 13.76
CA GLN A 210 -12.65 -21.10 14.17
C GLN A 210 -13.40 -21.46 15.46
N HIS A 211 -13.83 -22.70 15.60
CA HIS A 211 -14.50 -23.15 16.83
C HIS A 211 -13.55 -23.18 18.02
N LEU A 212 -12.30 -23.60 17.81
CA LEU A 212 -11.27 -23.53 18.85
C LEU A 212 -11.04 -22.09 19.35
N LYS A 213 -11.00 -21.14 18.42
CA LYS A 213 -10.90 -19.72 18.75
C LYS A 213 -12.08 -19.27 19.62
N GLU A 214 -13.31 -19.60 19.24
CA GLU A 214 -14.52 -19.26 19.99
C GLU A 214 -14.54 -19.90 21.39
N GLU A 215 -14.08 -21.14 21.52
CA GLU A 215 -13.93 -21.82 22.82
C GLU A 215 -12.89 -21.17 23.70
N LEU A 216 -11.73 -20.78 23.15
CA LEU A 216 -10.70 -20.06 23.90
C LEU A 216 -11.19 -18.70 24.38
N GLU A 217 -11.90 -17.96 23.55
CA GLU A 217 -12.51 -16.68 23.91
C GLU A 217 -13.55 -16.81 25.04
N ALA A 218 -14.32 -17.91 25.03
CA ALA A 218 -15.32 -18.21 26.05
C ALA A 218 -14.70 -18.68 27.38
N GLN A 219 -13.56 -19.38 27.35
CA GLN A 219 -12.95 -19.98 28.52
C GLN A 219 -11.95 -19.06 29.21
N ILE A 220 -11.25 -18.21 28.45
CA ILE A 220 -10.21 -17.33 28.96
C ILE A 220 -10.72 -15.89 28.92
N ALA A 221 -11.17 -15.42 30.08
CA ALA A 221 -11.66 -14.05 30.22
C ALA A 221 -10.55 -13.04 29.85
N ASP A 222 -10.94 -11.94 29.20
CA ASP A 222 -10.04 -10.86 28.76
C ASP A 222 -8.92 -11.34 27.80
N SER A 223 -9.19 -12.39 27.02
CA SER A 223 -8.33 -12.85 25.96
C SER A 223 -8.88 -12.44 24.58
N HIS A 224 -7.98 -12.28 23.61
CA HIS A 224 -8.32 -11.99 22.24
C HIS A 224 -7.62 -13.00 21.32
N PRO A 225 -8.22 -14.21 21.14
CA PRO A 225 -7.69 -15.21 20.23
C PRO A 225 -7.97 -14.82 18.77
N PHE A 226 -6.99 -15.03 17.90
CA PHE A 226 -7.17 -14.86 16.44
C PHE A 226 -6.28 -15.83 15.68
N LEU A 227 -6.64 -16.12 14.44
CA LEU A 227 -5.88 -17.00 13.59
C LEU A 227 -4.76 -16.22 12.89
N TYR A 228 -3.51 -16.70 13.05
CA TYR A 228 -2.34 -16.13 12.40
C TYR A 228 -1.47 -17.23 11.80
N LYS A 229 -1.26 -17.18 10.49
CA LYS A 229 -0.45 -18.16 9.71
C LYS A 229 -0.81 -19.63 9.95
N GLY A 230 -2.06 -19.88 10.29
CA GLY A 230 -2.57 -21.23 10.49
C GLY A 230 -2.65 -21.70 11.94
N ASP A 231 -2.06 -20.96 12.87
CA ASP A 231 -2.09 -21.19 14.31
C ASP A 231 -3.01 -20.22 15.04
N VAL A 232 -3.34 -20.49 16.29
CA VAL A 232 -4.08 -19.55 17.13
C VAL A 232 -3.09 -18.73 17.94
N PHE A 233 -3.13 -17.43 17.74
CA PHE A 233 -2.42 -16.44 18.51
C PHE A 233 -3.36 -15.83 19.54
N LEU A 234 -2.90 -15.67 20.79
CA LEU A 234 -3.72 -15.20 21.89
C LEU A 234 -2.99 -14.09 22.65
N PHE A 235 -3.57 -12.91 22.69
CA PHE A 235 -3.13 -11.86 23.61
C PHE A 235 -3.93 -11.92 24.89
N LEU A 236 -3.25 -11.74 26.02
CA LEU A 236 -3.80 -11.76 27.35
C LEU A 236 -3.69 -10.38 27.98
N HIS A 237 -4.84 -9.83 28.34
CA HIS A 237 -4.97 -8.56 29.03
C HIS A 237 -5.49 -8.81 30.44
N ARG A 238 -4.60 -9.06 31.40
CA ARG A 238 -5.00 -9.33 32.78
C ARG A 238 -4.25 -8.45 33.77
N GLU A 239 -4.97 -7.84 34.67
CA GLU A 239 -4.43 -7.23 35.89
C GLU A 239 -4.34 -8.30 36.97
N GLY A 240 -3.15 -8.78 37.26
CA GLY A 240 -2.89 -9.67 38.40
C GLY A 240 -1.76 -10.67 38.20
N ASP A 241 -1.16 -11.09 39.31
CA ASP A 241 -0.05 -12.08 39.41
C ASP A 241 -0.50 -13.56 39.24
N GLY A 242 -1.62 -13.82 38.56
CA GLY A 242 -2.09 -15.16 38.29
C GLY A 242 -1.18 -15.91 37.31
N ASP A 243 -0.86 -17.16 37.57
CA ASP A 243 -0.12 -18.01 36.64
C ASP A 243 -1.00 -18.32 35.41
N ILE A 244 -0.79 -17.55 34.35
CA ILE A 244 -1.52 -17.66 33.08
C ILE A 244 -1.37 -19.05 32.45
N PHE A 245 -0.25 -19.72 32.71
CA PHE A 245 0.02 -21.07 32.19
C PHE A 245 -0.81 -22.16 32.83
N SER A 246 -1.28 -21.95 34.06
CA SER A 246 -2.15 -22.91 34.75
C SER A 246 -3.57 -22.92 34.23
N GLU A 247 -3.99 -21.87 33.50
CA GLU A 247 -5.31 -21.75 32.88
C GLU A 247 -5.33 -22.28 31.44
N LEU A 248 -4.15 -22.39 30.81
CA LEU A 248 -3.98 -22.91 29.44
C LEU A 248 -3.67 -24.44 29.42
N ALA A 249 -3.43 -25.06 30.56
CA ALA A 249 -3.12 -26.47 30.70
C ALA A 249 -4.36 -27.30 31.02
#